data_2d9cfad24e274e27c32a3f40c2b4aba5
#
_entry.id   2d9cfad24e274e27c32a3f40c2b4aba5
#
_cell.length_a   1.000
_cell.length_b   1.000
_cell.length_c   1.000
_cell.angle_alpha   90.00
_cell.angle_beta   90.00
_cell.angle_gamma   90.00
#
_symmetry.space_group_name_H-M   'P 1'
#
loop_
_entity.id
_entity.type
_entity.pdbx_description
1 polymer ?
#
loop_
_entity_poly.entity_id
_entity_poly.type
_entity_poly.pdbx_seq_one_letter_code
_entity_poly.pdbx_strand_id
1 'polypeptide(L)'
;SVRLTDFHVSPVCAPTRASLMTGRDSIRAGIWTTTTDRSTLFAGLPTLAEAFAAGGYRTAMYGKWHLGAVPPYRPQDRGFQESLYEPGGMIGMAVEAWGNDVINPTYQHNGTQKRFQGYRTDIWFKEAMKWMKQRQEEGEPFFAYIATLAPHGPHWVPARYSEPYRHLDKPGQRRGVADFFGMIANIDENIGRLETFLQASGLRENTILIFMTDNGGTAGVRIYNAGMKGRKGSLYEGGHRVPCFVRWPAGGIGGGKDLNPLTSHLDWFPTFVDLCGLKNEVPEHLEGSSMAALLRAETDRMPTRFLFQRSDHSRVKEGASYRPARKDTAVLSGPWRFVNAAELYDIHTDPGQEHDLAAEHPGCVTAMRRQLTAYWRSVFPASY
;
A
#
# COMPACT_ATOMS: atom_id res chain seq x y z
N SER A 1 7.95 1.46 -17.84
CA SER A 1 7.11 0.69 -16.88
C SER A 1 5.81 0.24 -17.53
N VAL A 2 5.24 -0.80 -16.98
CA VAL A 2 3.85 -1.20 -17.17
C VAL A 2 3.02 -0.47 -16.12
N ARG A 3 1.79 -0.04 -16.46
CA ARG A 3 0.83 0.54 -15.52
C ARG A 3 -0.36 -0.40 -15.36
N LEU A 4 -0.70 -0.77 -14.11
CA LEU A 4 -1.92 -1.47 -13.76
C LEU A 4 -3.01 -0.42 -13.52
N THR A 5 -4.01 -0.33 -14.41
CA THR A 5 -5.00 0.75 -14.39
C THR A 5 -6.21 0.47 -13.50
N ASP A 6 -6.48 -0.80 -13.21
CA ASP A 6 -7.52 -1.27 -12.27
C ASP A 6 -6.86 -2.01 -11.10
N PHE A 7 -5.96 -1.31 -10.39
CA PHE A 7 -5.21 -1.84 -9.25
C PHE A 7 -5.78 -1.31 -7.93
N HIS A 8 -6.08 -2.23 -7.02
CA HIS A 8 -6.75 -1.94 -5.78
C HIS A 8 -5.95 -2.33 -4.54
N VAL A 9 -6.07 -1.49 -3.52
CA VAL A 9 -5.54 -1.71 -2.17
C VAL A 9 -6.66 -1.57 -1.15
N SER A 10 -6.44 -1.88 0.12
CA SER A 10 -7.42 -1.51 1.14
C SER A 10 -7.56 0.02 1.23
N PRO A 11 -8.74 0.56 1.61
CA PRO A 11 -8.93 2.02 1.67
C PRO A 11 -8.08 2.73 2.72
N VAL A 12 -7.32 1.98 3.54
CA VAL A 12 -6.53 2.49 4.67
C VAL A 12 -5.18 1.77 4.81
N CYS A 13 -4.21 2.44 5.42
CA CYS A 13 -2.79 2.08 5.41
C CYS A 13 -2.44 0.74 6.09
N ALA A 14 -2.78 0.51 7.36
CA ALA A 14 -2.37 -0.71 8.06
C ALA A 14 -2.96 -1.99 7.43
N PRO A 15 -4.24 -2.05 7.06
CA PRO A 15 -4.81 -3.17 6.31
C PRO A 15 -4.07 -3.48 5.00
N THR A 16 -3.79 -2.45 4.17
CA THR A 16 -3.03 -2.63 2.93
C THR A 16 -1.64 -3.22 3.19
N ARG A 17 -0.92 -2.67 4.17
CA ARG A 17 0.44 -3.11 4.51
C ARG A 17 0.45 -4.54 5.01
N ALA A 18 -0.52 -4.92 5.85
CA ALA A 18 -0.69 -6.29 6.32
C ALA A 18 -0.93 -7.27 5.17
N SER A 19 -1.86 -6.95 4.30
CA SER A 19 -2.19 -7.80 3.15
C SER A 19 -1.03 -7.90 2.15
N LEU A 20 -0.31 -6.80 1.89
CA LEU A 20 0.88 -6.80 1.04
C LEU A 20 1.98 -7.70 1.63
N MET A 21 2.23 -7.61 2.94
CA MET A 21 3.27 -8.40 3.60
C MET A 21 2.93 -9.88 3.74
N THR A 22 1.65 -10.24 3.82
CA THR A 22 1.24 -11.63 4.11
C THR A 22 0.57 -12.34 2.94
N GLY A 23 0.17 -11.63 1.89
CA GLY A 23 -0.63 -12.19 0.78
C GLY A 23 -2.04 -12.62 1.21
N ARG A 24 -2.51 -12.16 2.39
CA ARG A 24 -3.81 -12.53 2.97
C ARG A 24 -4.64 -11.29 3.28
N ASP A 25 -5.96 -11.48 3.32
CA ASP A 25 -6.87 -10.41 3.80
C ASP A 25 -6.41 -9.90 5.17
N SER A 26 -6.47 -8.61 5.35
CA SER A 26 -5.92 -7.95 6.54
C SER A 26 -6.56 -8.41 7.86
N ILE A 27 -7.86 -8.81 7.87
CA ILE A 27 -8.48 -9.40 9.05
C ILE A 27 -7.81 -10.72 9.41
N ARG A 28 -7.55 -11.57 8.42
CA ARG A 28 -6.86 -12.86 8.61
C ARG A 28 -5.41 -12.69 8.96
N ALA A 29 -4.83 -11.52 8.66
CA ALA A 29 -3.51 -11.13 9.09
C ALA A 29 -3.49 -10.48 10.50
N GLY A 30 -4.65 -10.31 11.15
CA GLY A 30 -4.79 -9.71 12.48
C GLY A 30 -5.05 -8.20 12.48
N ILE A 31 -5.15 -7.58 11.29
CA ILE A 31 -5.30 -6.12 11.17
C ILE A 31 -6.63 -5.77 10.49
N TRP A 32 -7.54 -5.20 11.24
CA TRP A 32 -8.86 -4.84 10.74
C TRP A 32 -9.13 -3.32 10.70
N THR A 33 -8.24 -2.51 11.28
CA THR A 33 -8.35 -1.04 11.33
C THR A 33 -6.97 -0.41 11.51
N THR A 34 -6.92 0.92 11.49
CA THR A 34 -5.72 1.74 11.71
C THR A 34 -5.49 2.16 13.16
N THR A 35 -6.34 1.74 14.11
CA THR A 35 -6.15 2.09 15.53
C THR A 35 -4.90 1.41 16.10
N THR A 36 -4.14 2.16 16.88
CA THR A 36 -2.82 1.79 17.41
C THR A 36 -2.78 0.44 18.11
N ASP A 37 -3.82 0.11 18.87
CA ASP A 37 -3.87 -1.11 19.69
C ASP A 37 -4.27 -2.38 18.90
N ARG A 38 -4.58 -2.23 17.60
CA ARG A 38 -5.13 -3.29 16.74
C ARG A 38 -4.47 -3.35 15.36
N SER A 39 -3.27 -2.77 15.25
CA SER A 39 -2.44 -2.76 14.04
C SER A 39 -1.22 -3.67 14.24
N THR A 40 -1.46 -4.92 14.67
CA THR A 40 -0.40 -5.88 14.95
C THR A 40 -0.64 -7.14 14.14
N LEU A 41 0.32 -7.52 13.31
CA LEU A 41 0.28 -8.77 12.55
C LEU A 41 0.21 -9.98 13.47
N PHE A 42 -0.50 -11.02 13.08
CA PHE A 42 -0.36 -12.32 13.75
C PHE A 42 1.06 -12.85 13.62
N ALA A 43 1.68 -13.19 14.75
CA ALA A 43 3.09 -13.59 14.81
C ALA A 43 3.43 -14.86 13.99
N GLY A 44 2.48 -15.78 13.86
CA GLY A 44 2.68 -17.05 13.13
C GLY A 44 2.45 -17.00 11.62
N LEU A 45 2.14 -15.84 11.05
CA LEU A 45 1.98 -15.71 9.60
C LEU A 45 3.31 -15.33 8.95
N PRO A 46 3.82 -16.10 7.98
CA PRO A 46 4.98 -15.69 7.20
C PRO A 46 4.73 -14.35 6.48
N THR A 47 5.77 -13.53 6.41
CA THR A 47 5.76 -12.28 5.68
C THR A 47 6.54 -12.39 4.37
N LEU A 48 6.28 -11.45 3.47
CA LEU A 48 7.04 -11.34 2.23
C LEU A 48 8.55 -11.18 2.49
N ALA A 49 8.94 -10.46 3.55
CA ALA A 49 10.34 -10.29 3.91
C ALA A 49 10.98 -11.61 4.42
N GLU A 50 10.24 -12.40 5.20
CA GLU A 50 10.67 -13.75 5.63
C GLU A 50 10.82 -14.68 4.43
N ALA A 51 9.89 -14.66 3.47
CA ALA A 51 9.98 -15.45 2.24
C ALA A 51 11.18 -15.07 1.37
N PHE A 52 11.46 -13.78 1.21
CA PHE A 52 12.66 -13.30 0.49
C PHE A 52 13.95 -13.69 1.22
N ALA A 53 14.00 -13.51 2.54
CA ALA A 53 15.17 -13.89 3.33
C ALA A 53 15.46 -15.40 3.23
N ALA A 54 14.44 -16.24 3.34
CA ALA A 54 14.52 -17.69 3.16
C ALA A 54 14.87 -18.10 1.71
N GLY A 55 14.56 -17.25 0.74
CA GLY A 55 14.96 -17.36 -0.67
C GLY A 55 16.40 -16.90 -0.97
N GLY A 56 17.17 -16.50 0.05
CA GLY A 56 18.56 -16.06 -0.09
C GLY A 56 18.74 -14.58 -0.45
N TYR A 57 17.66 -13.78 -0.39
CA TYR A 57 17.74 -12.33 -0.59
C TYR A 57 18.12 -11.62 0.70
N ARG A 58 18.92 -10.57 0.60
CA ARG A 58 19.04 -9.59 1.69
C ARG A 58 17.79 -8.73 1.72
N THR A 59 17.30 -8.45 2.92
CA THR A 59 16.01 -7.77 3.10
C THR A 59 16.16 -6.48 3.88
N ALA A 60 15.59 -5.39 3.37
CA ALA A 60 15.63 -4.10 4.04
C ALA A 60 14.30 -3.35 3.99
N MET A 61 14.05 -2.57 5.05
CA MET A 61 12.90 -1.68 5.15
C MET A 61 13.32 -0.26 5.51
N TYR A 62 12.73 0.71 4.80
CA TYR A 62 12.93 2.15 5.04
C TYR A 62 11.59 2.86 5.08
N GLY A 63 11.28 3.50 6.22
CA GLY A 63 10.09 4.32 6.37
C GLY A 63 9.02 3.76 7.31
N LYS A 64 7.76 3.96 6.99
CA LYS A 64 6.61 3.62 7.82
C LYS A 64 6.36 2.10 7.90
N TRP A 65 6.33 1.56 9.12
CA TRP A 65 5.92 0.16 9.35
C TRP A 65 4.42 0.00 9.58
N HIS A 66 3.91 0.45 10.70
CA HIS A 66 2.49 0.45 11.08
C HIS A 66 1.85 -0.95 11.20
N LEU A 67 2.65 -1.97 11.56
CA LEU A 67 2.21 -3.37 11.72
C LEU A 67 2.60 -3.99 13.06
N GLY A 68 2.96 -3.16 14.04
CA GLY A 68 3.38 -3.55 15.38
C GLY A 68 4.70 -2.92 15.79
N ALA A 69 4.74 -2.32 16.99
CA ALA A 69 5.89 -1.52 17.45
C ALA A 69 6.78 -2.26 18.45
N VAL A 70 6.35 -3.42 18.94
CA VAL A 70 7.04 -4.20 19.97
C VAL A 70 7.36 -5.61 19.47
N PRO A 71 8.33 -6.30 20.07
CA PRO A 71 8.59 -7.72 19.76
C PRO A 71 7.32 -8.57 19.96
N PRO A 72 7.04 -9.56 19.12
CA PRO A 72 7.77 -10.00 17.93
C PRO A 72 7.25 -9.39 16.62
N TYR A 73 6.77 -8.16 16.64
CA TYR A 73 6.02 -7.55 15.53
C TYR A 73 6.79 -6.45 14.77
N ARG A 74 8.00 -6.11 15.21
CA ARG A 74 8.84 -5.08 14.57
C ARG A 74 9.38 -5.60 13.22
N PRO A 75 9.80 -4.73 12.30
CA PRO A 75 10.35 -5.14 11.01
C PRO A 75 11.46 -6.19 11.11
N GLN A 76 12.41 -6.00 12.03
CA GLN A 76 13.52 -6.94 12.26
C GLN A 76 13.06 -8.30 12.82
N ASP A 77 11.93 -8.35 13.51
CA ASP A 77 11.31 -9.59 13.98
C ASP A 77 10.53 -10.31 12.88
N ARG A 78 10.29 -9.63 11.75
CA ARG A 78 9.42 -10.04 10.63
C ARG A 78 10.16 -10.09 9.29
N GLY A 79 11.43 -10.53 9.35
CA GLY A 79 12.22 -10.88 8.18
C GLY A 79 13.05 -9.77 7.55
N PHE A 80 13.02 -8.53 8.05
CA PHE A 80 13.90 -7.48 7.58
C PHE A 80 15.24 -7.47 8.34
N GLN A 81 16.32 -7.80 7.65
CA GLN A 81 17.68 -7.84 8.21
C GLN A 81 18.27 -6.45 8.43
N GLU A 82 17.84 -5.48 7.64
CA GLU A 82 18.12 -4.06 7.80
C GLU A 82 16.79 -3.33 7.97
N SER A 83 16.67 -2.44 8.97
CA SER A 83 15.45 -1.71 9.20
C SER A 83 15.71 -0.29 9.72
N LEU A 84 15.32 0.71 8.93
CA LEU A 84 15.29 2.11 9.34
C LEU A 84 13.86 2.61 9.22
N TYR A 85 13.14 2.70 10.35
CA TYR A 85 11.71 2.84 10.28
C TYR A 85 11.09 3.73 11.36
N GLU A 86 9.90 4.20 11.02
CA GLU A 86 8.94 4.83 11.90
C GLU A 86 7.89 3.78 12.31
N PRO A 87 7.78 3.43 13.62
CA PRO A 87 6.93 2.31 14.05
C PRO A 87 5.44 2.60 13.89
N GLY A 88 5.03 3.85 14.03
CA GLY A 88 3.64 4.30 13.98
C GLY A 88 3.08 4.54 12.59
N GLY A 89 1.85 5.02 12.57
CA GLY A 89 1.14 5.41 11.36
C GLY A 89 1.35 6.87 10.95
N MET A 90 1.84 7.68 11.87
CA MET A 90 2.11 9.12 11.69
C MET A 90 3.00 9.64 12.82
N ILE A 91 3.67 10.76 12.59
CA ILE A 91 4.43 11.46 13.64
C ILE A 91 3.49 11.91 14.76
N GLY A 92 3.97 11.77 15.99
CA GLY A 92 3.25 12.14 17.21
C GLY A 92 2.43 11.03 17.85
N MET A 93 2.52 9.80 17.31
CA MET A 93 1.95 8.62 17.98
C MET A 93 2.79 8.22 19.19
N ALA A 94 2.16 7.55 20.17
CA ALA A 94 2.82 7.15 21.43
C ALA A 94 4.05 6.23 21.25
N VAL A 95 4.12 5.51 20.12
CA VAL A 95 5.22 4.60 19.79
C VAL A 95 6.43 5.31 19.15
N GLU A 96 6.31 6.60 18.87
CA GLU A 96 7.36 7.43 18.28
C GLU A 96 8.35 7.94 19.32
N ALA A 97 9.53 8.39 18.84
CA ALA A 97 10.46 9.13 19.69
C ALA A 97 9.82 10.44 20.16
N TRP A 98 9.95 10.74 21.45
CA TRP A 98 9.39 11.97 22.02
C TRP A 98 9.98 13.22 21.35
N GLY A 99 9.09 14.14 20.95
CA GLY A 99 9.49 15.37 20.26
C GLY A 99 10.02 15.16 18.83
N ASN A 100 9.73 14.01 18.21
CA ASN A 100 10.15 13.74 16.83
C ASN A 100 9.54 14.74 15.82
N ASP A 101 10.25 15.02 14.74
CA ASP A 101 9.81 15.94 13.69
C ASP A 101 10.11 15.33 12.30
N VAL A 102 9.63 15.99 11.26
CA VAL A 102 9.88 15.63 9.85
C VAL A 102 11.27 16.07 9.37
N ILE A 103 11.90 17.00 10.09
CA ILE A 103 13.26 17.48 9.86
C ILE A 103 14.17 16.98 10.98
N ASN A 104 15.32 16.45 10.61
CA ASN A 104 16.29 15.87 11.52
C ASN A 104 15.66 14.85 12.49
N PRO A 105 14.86 13.90 11.97
CA PRO A 105 14.09 12.96 12.76
C PRO A 105 14.96 11.96 13.50
N THR A 106 14.36 11.36 14.54
CA THR A 106 14.88 10.17 15.21
C THR A 106 14.08 8.96 14.77
N TYR A 107 14.73 7.91 14.26
CA TYR A 107 14.12 6.69 13.80
C TYR A 107 14.64 5.47 14.57
N GLN A 108 13.88 4.38 14.51
CA GLN A 108 14.37 3.06 14.88
C GLN A 108 15.29 2.56 13.77
N HIS A 109 16.53 2.21 14.11
CA HIS A 109 17.51 1.63 13.21
C HIS A 109 18.04 0.32 13.83
N ASN A 110 17.61 -0.79 13.27
CA ASN A 110 17.99 -2.14 13.76
C ASN A 110 17.78 -2.33 15.27
N GLY A 111 16.68 -1.79 15.80
CA GLY A 111 16.32 -1.92 17.22
C GLY A 111 16.85 -0.82 18.14
N THR A 112 17.61 0.14 17.63
CA THR A 112 18.11 1.29 18.40
C THR A 112 17.60 2.61 17.81
N GLN A 113 17.41 3.62 18.66
CA GLN A 113 17.06 4.95 18.18
C GLN A 113 18.30 5.68 17.63
N LYS A 114 18.16 6.27 16.46
CA LYS A 114 19.21 7.04 15.80
C LYS A 114 18.64 8.33 15.21
N ARG A 115 19.32 9.45 15.45
CA ARG A 115 18.98 10.75 14.88
C ARG A 115 19.65 10.93 13.52
N PHE A 116 18.87 11.45 12.55
CA PHE A 116 19.31 11.71 11.19
C PHE A 116 19.25 13.20 10.88
N GLN A 117 19.98 13.65 9.87
CA GLN A 117 19.99 15.03 9.40
C GLN A 117 19.24 15.11 8.06
N GLY A 118 18.35 16.10 7.93
CA GLY A 118 17.61 16.36 6.70
C GLY A 118 16.12 16.07 6.78
N TYR A 119 15.47 16.08 5.62
CA TYR A 119 14.03 15.81 5.49
C TYR A 119 13.76 14.30 5.42
N ARG A 120 12.73 13.86 6.13
CA ARG A 120 12.40 12.44 6.37
C ARG A 120 12.39 11.57 5.10
N THR A 121 11.75 12.02 4.02
CA THR A 121 11.63 11.24 2.78
C THR A 121 12.99 11.09 2.09
N ASP A 122 13.78 12.17 2.04
CA ASP A 122 15.12 12.16 1.46
C ASP A 122 16.06 11.21 2.22
N ILE A 123 15.93 11.12 3.54
CA ILE A 123 16.72 10.23 4.39
C ILE A 123 16.47 8.77 4.01
N TRP A 124 15.20 8.36 3.89
CA TRP A 124 14.87 6.96 3.59
C TRP A 124 15.39 6.52 2.24
N PHE A 125 15.21 7.34 1.20
CA PHE A 125 15.75 7.02 -0.12
C PHE A 125 17.28 6.99 -0.13
N LYS A 126 17.93 7.94 0.54
CA LYS A 126 19.41 8.01 0.65
C LYS A 126 19.97 6.76 1.34
N GLU A 127 19.43 6.38 2.49
CA GLU A 127 19.91 5.22 3.23
C GLU A 127 19.60 3.91 2.47
N ALA A 128 18.44 3.82 1.80
CA ALA A 128 18.09 2.69 0.94
C ALA A 128 19.11 2.52 -0.22
N MET A 129 19.41 3.60 -0.94
CA MET A 129 20.39 3.55 -2.06
C MET A 129 21.79 3.19 -1.57
N LYS A 130 22.21 3.71 -0.40
CA LYS A 130 23.49 3.35 0.22
C LYS A 130 23.56 1.85 0.52
N TRP A 131 22.50 1.29 1.09
CA TRP A 131 22.44 -0.14 1.40
C TRP A 131 22.38 -1.00 0.13
N MET A 132 21.59 -0.63 -0.88
CA MET A 132 21.54 -1.32 -2.17
C MET A 132 22.92 -1.38 -2.85
N LYS A 133 23.69 -0.28 -2.79
CA LYS A 133 25.06 -0.24 -3.33
C LYS A 133 25.96 -1.27 -2.63
N GLN A 134 25.88 -1.36 -1.32
CA GLN A 134 26.64 -2.35 -0.56
C GLN A 134 26.25 -3.79 -0.95
N ARG A 135 24.94 -4.08 -1.13
CA ARG A 135 24.49 -5.41 -1.59
C ARG A 135 25.02 -5.73 -2.99
N GLN A 136 25.03 -4.75 -3.88
CA GLN A 136 25.59 -4.90 -5.22
C GLN A 136 27.09 -5.22 -5.18
N GLU A 137 27.86 -4.50 -4.37
CA GLU A 137 29.31 -4.71 -4.20
C GLU A 137 29.63 -6.11 -3.59
N GLU A 138 28.75 -6.62 -2.77
CA GLU A 138 28.84 -7.97 -2.17
C GLU A 138 28.27 -9.07 -3.08
N GLY A 139 27.64 -8.71 -4.20
CA GLY A 139 27.04 -9.68 -5.15
C GLY A 139 25.77 -10.34 -4.60
N GLU A 140 25.10 -9.73 -3.64
CA GLU A 140 23.92 -10.28 -2.97
C GLU A 140 22.62 -9.77 -3.59
N PRO A 141 21.67 -10.67 -3.94
CA PRO A 141 20.33 -10.24 -4.33
C PRO A 141 19.61 -9.60 -3.14
N PHE A 142 18.72 -8.64 -3.42
CA PHE A 142 18.07 -7.91 -2.35
C PHE A 142 16.57 -7.67 -2.59
N PHE A 143 15.84 -7.53 -1.49
CA PHE A 143 14.49 -7.00 -1.40
C PHE A 143 14.49 -5.74 -0.54
N ALA A 144 14.13 -4.60 -1.10
CA ALA A 144 14.07 -3.32 -0.40
C ALA A 144 12.64 -2.76 -0.41
N TYR A 145 12.07 -2.56 0.77
CA TYR A 145 10.74 -1.96 0.96
C TYR A 145 10.89 -0.50 1.41
N ILE A 146 10.71 0.45 0.49
CA ILE A 146 10.78 1.89 0.77
C ILE A 146 9.36 2.42 0.93
N ALA A 147 8.91 2.50 2.18
CA ALA A 147 7.54 2.84 2.56
C ALA A 147 7.45 4.25 3.11
N THR A 148 7.37 5.26 2.23
CA THR A 148 7.31 6.65 2.67
C THR A 148 6.08 6.92 3.55
N LEU A 149 6.22 7.83 4.54
CA LEU A 149 5.07 8.34 5.27
C LEU A 149 4.36 9.46 4.48
N ALA A 150 5.12 10.25 3.74
CA ALA A 150 4.57 11.26 2.84
C ALA A 150 3.67 10.62 1.77
N PRO A 151 2.56 11.26 1.40
CA PRO A 151 2.08 12.59 1.80
C PRO A 151 1.10 12.61 2.98
N HIS A 152 1.19 11.65 3.93
CA HIS A 152 0.38 11.67 5.16
C HIS A 152 0.71 12.91 6.02
N GLY A 153 -0.30 13.46 6.69
CA GLY A 153 -0.09 14.56 7.65
C GLY A 153 0.85 14.18 8.82
N PRO A 154 1.45 15.18 9.47
CA PRO A 154 1.35 16.61 9.19
C PRO A 154 1.98 16.98 7.84
N HIS A 155 1.27 17.83 7.07
CA HIS A 155 1.75 18.28 5.78
C HIS A 155 2.84 19.32 5.99
N TRP A 156 4.07 18.93 5.75
CA TRP A 156 5.22 19.79 5.78
C TRP A 156 6.30 19.27 4.82
N VAL A 157 6.87 20.16 4.05
CA VAL A 157 7.94 19.89 3.09
C VAL A 157 8.80 21.15 2.92
N PRO A 158 10.06 21.05 2.54
CA PRO A 158 10.87 22.24 2.23
C PRO A 158 10.19 23.13 1.18
N ALA A 159 10.23 24.45 1.40
CA ALA A 159 9.47 25.47 0.66
C ALA A 159 9.58 25.33 -0.87
N ARG A 160 10.78 25.00 -1.39
CA ARG A 160 11.00 24.78 -2.83
C ARG A 160 10.02 23.81 -3.49
N TYR A 161 9.49 22.85 -2.74
CA TYR A 161 8.53 21.89 -3.26
C TYR A 161 7.09 22.39 -3.19
N SER A 162 6.73 23.15 -2.16
CA SER A 162 5.37 23.64 -1.98
C SER A 162 5.09 24.95 -2.70
N GLU A 163 6.11 25.80 -2.94
CA GLU A 163 5.96 27.08 -3.63
C GLU A 163 5.21 27.01 -4.97
N PRO A 164 5.47 26.06 -5.87
CA PRO A 164 4.73 25.96 -7.14
C PRO A 164 3.21 25.75 -6.95
N TYR A 165 2.79 25.28 -5.80
CA TYR A 165 1.40 24.92 -5.49
C TYR A 165 0.69 25.91 -4.56
N ARG A 166 1.35 27.01 -4.11
CA ARG A 166 0.79 27.98 -3.15
C ARG A 166 -0.51 28.62 -3.63
N HIS A 167 -0.69 28.76 -4.95
CA HIS A 167 -1.93 29.26 -5.55
C HIS A 167 -3.16 28.38 -5.26
N LEU A 168 -2.98 27.14 -4.80
CA LEU A 168 -4.05 26.21 -4.43
C LEU A 168 -4.49 26.36 -2.97
N ASP A 169 -3.74 27.09 -2.15
CA ASP A 169 -4.06 27.30 -0.74
C ASP A 169 -5.15 28.37 -0.58
N LYS A 170 -6.02 28.15 0.41
CA LYS A 170 -7.00 29.18 0.79
C LYS A 170 -6.33 30.28 1.61
N PRO A 171 -6.73 31.56 1.48
CA PRO A 171 -6.24 32.64 2.32
C PRO A 171 -6.32 32.31 3.81
N GLY A 172 -5.24 32.56 4.55
CA GLY A 172 -5.17 32.31 5.99
C GLY A 172 -4.90 30.85 6.40
N GLN A 173 -4.77 29.91 5.49
CA GLN A 173 -4.34 28.54 5.81
C GLN A 173 -2.84 28.50 6.12
N ARG A 174 -2.51 28.11 7.34
CA ARG A 174 -1.10 27.99 7.80
C ARG A 174 -0.37 26.79 7.17
N ARG A 175 -1.10 25.72 6.82
CA ARG A 175 -0.62 24.52 6.10
C ARG A 175 -1.73 24.03 5.20
N GLY A 176 -1.53 24.15 3.91
CA GLY A 176 -2.56 23.92 2.92
C GLY A 176 -2.31 22.71 2.03
N VAL A 177 -3.04 22.70 0.95
CA VAL A 177 -2.94 21.70 -0.13
C VAL A 177 -1.59 21.79 -0.84
N ALA A 178 -0.97 22.98 -0.87
CA ALA A 178 0.36 23.18 -1.45
C ALA A 178 1.43 22.30 -0.81
N ASP A 179 1.44 22.17 0.52
CA ASP A 179 2.41 21.29 1.19
C ASP A 179 2.14 19.81 0.87
N PHE A 180 0.89 19.39 0.73
CA PHE A 180 0.53 18.04 0.31
C PHE A 180 1.07 17.72 -1.10
N PHE A 181 0.85 18.60 -2.09
CA PHE A 181 1.40 18.43 -3.43
C PHE A 181 2.92 18.55 -3.47
N GLY A 182 3.48 19.43 -2.66
CA GLY A 182 4.93 19.55 -2.48
C GLY A 182 5.57 18.26 -1.93
N MET A 183 4.89 17.56 -1.01
CA MET A 183 5.35 16.25 -0.53
C MET A 183 5.33 15.20 -1.64
N ILE A 184 4.34 15.23 -2.53
CA ILE A 184 4.29 14.35 -3.71
C ILE A 184 5.43 14.67 -4.68
N ALA A 185 5.68 15.95 -4.96
CA ALA A 185 6.81 16.40 -5.79
C ALA A 185 8.16 15.96 -5.21
N ASN A 186 8.32 15.96 -3.89
CA ASN A 186 9.53 15.45 -3.24
C ASN A 186 9.66 13.93 -3.38
N ILE A 187 8.56 13.16 -3.31
CA ILE A 187 8.58 11.72 -3.57
C ILE A 187 9.02 11.45 -5.01
N ASP A 188 8.45 12.18 -5.97
CA ASP A 188 8.77 12.03 -7.40
C ASP A 188 10.26 12.32 -7.68
N GLU A 189 10.80 13.39 -7.11
CA GLU A 189 12.24 13.70 -7.20
C GLU A 189 13.11 12.58 -6.62
N ASN A 190 12.72 12.00 -5.48
CA ASN A 190 13.46 10.88 -4.87
C ASN A 190 13.38 9.60 -5.70
N ILE A 191 12.26 9.34 -6.38
CA ILE A 191 12.14 8.23 -7.34
C ILE A 191 13.06 8.48 -8.53
N GLY A 192 13.15 9.72 -9.03
CA GLY A 192 14.09 10.10 -10.09
C GLY A 192 15.55 9.87 -9.67
N ARG A 193 15.91 10.20 -8.42
CA ARG A 193 17.24 9.91 -7.85
C ARG A 193 17.51 8.41 -7.75
N LEU A 194 16.52 7.63 -7.33
CA LEU A 194 16.61 6.16 -7.28
C LEU A 194 16.80 5.58 -8.69
N GLU A 195 16.06 6.04 -9.69
CA GLU A 195 16.23 5.62 -11.08
C GLU A 195 17.63 5.93 -11.61
N THR A 196 18.14 7.13 -11.36
CA THR A 196 19.51 7.52 -11.72
C THR A 196 20.55 6.63 -11.04
N PHE A 197 20.35 6.34 -9.75
CA PHE A 197 21.22 5.44 -8.99
C PHE A 197 21.20 4.02 -9.58
N LEU A 198 20.02 3.44 -9.83
CA LEU A 198 19.89 2.09 -10.40
C LEU A 198 20.57 1.99 -11.79
N GLN A 199 20.44 3.03 -12.62
CA GLN A 199 21.11 3.12 -13.90
C GLN A 199 22.65 3.17 -13.75
N ALA A 200 23.13 4.07 -12.91
CA ALA A 200 24.57 4.30 -12.73
C ALA A 200 25.28 3.11 -12.06
N SER A 201 24.58 2.37 -11.20
CA SER A 201 25.11 1.16 -10.55
C SER A 201 24.94 -0.13 -11.35
N GLY A 202 24.33 -0.07 -12.54
CA GLY A 202 24.06 -1.27 -13.37
C GLY A 202 22.95 -2.18 -12.83
N LEU A 203 22.25 -1.77 -11.78
CA LEU A 203 21.17 -2.55 -11.17
C LEU A 203 19.85 -2.50 -11.94
N ARG A 204 19.67 -1.47 -12.79
CA ARG A 204 18.39 -1.15 -13.44
C ARG A 204 17.81 -2.30 -14.23
N GLU A 205 18.65 -3.02 -14.98
CA GLU A 205 18.21 -4.08 -15.89
C GLU A 205 17.62 -5.27 -15.13
N ASN A 206 18.21 -5.64 -13.98
CA ASN A 206 17.80 -6.80 -13.20
C ASN A 206 17.17 -6.40 -11.83
N THR A 207 16.45 -5.30 -11.79
CA THR A 207 15.66 -4.88 -10.63
C THR A 207 14.18 -4.77 -11.00
N ILE A 208 13.34 -5.49 -10.26
CA ILE A 208 11.89 -5.28 -10.28
C ILE A 208 11.61 -4.02 -9.47
N LEU A 209 11.32 -2.91 -10.15
CA LEU A 209 10.92 -1.65 -9.50
C LEU A 209 9.41 -1.52 -9.55
N ILE A 210 8.80 -1.37 -8.36
CA ILE A 210 7.36 -1.22 -8.19
C ILE A 210 7.10 0.08 -7.46
N PHE A 211 6.22 0.91 -8.02
CA PHE A 211 5.65 2.08 -7.35
C PHE A 211 4.16 1.90 -7.18
N MET A 212 3.67 2.05 -5.95
CA MET A 212 2.25 2.06 -5.62
C MET A 212 1.99 2.91 -4.37
N THR A 213 0.73 3.26 -4.11
CA THR A 213 0.34 3.89 -2.84
C THR A 213 -0.46 2.91 -1.97
N ASP A 214 -0.51 3.16 -0.66
CA ASP A 214 -1.16 2.24 0.29
C ASP A 214 -2.64 2.54 0.54
N ASN A 215 -3.16 3.62 0.01
CA ASN A 215 -4.59 3.98 -0.01
C ASN A 215 -4.83 5.20 -0.92
N GLY A 216 -6.08 5.52 -1.15
CA GLY A 216 -6.48 6.68 -1.93
C GLY A 216 -6.13 8.03 -1.30
N GLY A 217 -6.34 9.09 -2.05
CA GLY A 217 -5.97 10.45 -1.71
C GLY A 217 -6.67 11.02 -0.47
N THR A 218 -6.07 12.07 0.10
CA THR A 218 -6.59 12.78 1.28
C THR A 218 -6.84 14.26 0.99
N ALA A 219 -5.87 15.13 1.25
CA ALA A 219 -6.03 16.58 1.13
C ALA A 219 -6.21 17.07 -0.31
N GLY A 220 -5.53 16.44 -1.26
CA GLY A 220 -5.55 16.84 -2.67
C GLY A 220 -6.80 16.46 -3.45
N VAL A 221 -7.66 15.56 -2.93
CA VAL A 221 -8.82 15.02 -3.68
C VAL A 221 -9.85 16.07 -4.11
N ARG A 222 -9.89 17.20 -3.43
CA ARG A 222 -10.77 18.34 -3.80
C ARG A 222 -10.27 19.11 -5.01
N ILE A 223 -8.98 18.98 -5.32
CA ILE A 223 -8.33 19.62 -6.47
C ILE A 223 -8.33 18.66 -7.64
N TYR A 224 -7.90 17.41 -7.39
CA TYR A 224 -7.84 16.38 -8.41
C TYR A 224 -7.95 14.99 -7.78
N ASN A 225 -8.86 14.16 -8.29
CA ASN A 225 -9.08 12.78 -7.86
C ASN A 225 -9.26 11.83 -9.04
N ALA A 226 -8.76 12.17 -10.21
CA ALA A 226 -8.89 11.39 -11.45
C ALA A 226 -10.35 11.00 -11.80
N GLY A 227 -11.33 11.85 -11.48
CA GLY A 227 -12.76 11.58 -11.68
C GLY A 227 -13.37 10.56 -10.71
N MET A 228 -12.58 10.01 -9.77
CA MET A 228 -13.07 8.99 -8.85
C MET A 228 -13.87 9.59 -7.69
N LYS A 229 -14.96 8.91 -7.31
CA LYS A 229 -15.75 9.19 -6.11
C LYS A 229 -15.00 8.73 -4.86
N GLY A 230 -15.14 9.49 -3.77
CA GLY A 230 -14.59 9.11 -2.47
C GLY A 230 -13.13 9.52 -2.27
N ARG A 231 -12.52 9.00 -1.22
CA ARG A 231 -11.15 9.29 -0.76
C ARG A 231 -10.72 8.23 0.22
N LYS A 232 -9.49 8.30 0.76
CA LYS A 232 -9.00 7.44 1.85
C LYS A 232 -10.10 7.13 2.87
N GLY A 233 -10.29 5.85 3.18
CA GLY A 233 -11.31 5.35 4.11
C GLY A 233 -12.69 5.12 3.48
N SER A 234 -12.93 5.50 2.22
CA SER A 234 -14.21 5.26 1.54
C SER A 234 -14.20 3.95 0.75
N LEU A 235 -15.40 3.41 0.50
CA LEU A 235 -15.63 2.19 -0.27
C LEU A 235 -15.73 2.44 -1.79
N TYR A 236 -15.65 3.69 -2.23
CA TYR A 236 -15.65 4.07 -3.64
C TYR A 236 -14.23 4.10 -4.21
N GLU A 237 -14.10 4.09 -5.52
CA GLU A 237 -12.82 3.99 -6.25
C GLU A 237 -11.73 4.92 -5.70
N GLY A 238 -12.05 6.16 -5.35
CA GLY A 238 -11.09 7.12 -4.77
C GLY A 238 -10.52 6.74 -3.41
N GLY A 239 -11.06 5.72 -2.74
CA GLY A 239 -10.53 5.19 -1.49
C GLY A 239 -9.47 4.10 -1.67
N HIS A 240 -9.56 3.31 -2.73
CA HIS A 240 -8.80 2.07 -2.88
C HIS A 240 -8.23 1.80 -4.27
N ARG A 241 -8.68 2.47 -5.34
CA ARG A 241 -8.03 2.41 -6.65
C ARG A 241 -6.85 3.37 -6.65
N VAL A 242 -5.66 2.83 -6.86
CA VAL A 242 -4.41 3.58 -6.69
C VAL A 242 -3.46 3.36 -7.88
N PRO A 243 -2.51 4.30 -8.13
CA PRO A 243 -1.49 4.08 -9.13
C PRO A 243 -0.63 2.86 -8.78
N CYS A 244 -0.31 2.04 -9.79
CA CYS A 244 0.65 0.96 -9.68
C CYS A 244 1.45 0.86 -10.98
N PHE A 245 2.77 1.02 -10.86
CA PHE A 245 3.72 0.94 -11.97
C PHE A 245 4.78 -0.11 -11.70
N VAL A 246 5.11 -0.88 -12.71
CA VAL A 246 6.07 -1.98 -12.60
C VAL A 246 7.08 -1.91 -13.75
N ARG A 247 8.35 -2.17 -13.45
CA ARG A 247 9.40 -2.30 -14.45
C ARG A 247 10.41 -3.37 -14.05
N TRP A 248 10.74 -4.24 -14.97
CA TRP A 248 11.86 -5.21 -14.89
C TRP A 248 12.33 -5.57 -16.29
N PRO A 249 13.31 -4.85 -16.86
CA PRO A 249 13.75 -5.08 -18.25
C PRO A 249 14.22 -6.50 -18.49
N ALA A 250 15.10 -7.05 -17.66
CA ALA A 250 15.60 -8.43 -17.81
C ALA A 250 14.50 -9.51 -17.71
N GLY A 251 13.40 -9.22 -17.03
CA GLY A 251 12.22 -10.10 -16.93
C GLY A 251 11.16 -9.84 -18.01
N GLY A 252 11.43 -8.95 -18.98
CA GLY A 252 10.47 -8.64 -20.06
C GLY A 252 9.32 -7.72 -19.63
N ILE A 253 9.39 -7.08 -18.45
CA ILE A 253 8.31 -6.22 -17.91
C ILE A 253 8.66 -4.75 -18.16
N GLY A 254 7.95 -4.12 -19.13
CA GLY A 254 8.22 -2.73 -19.50
C GLY A 254 7.40 -2.28 -20.70
N GLY A 255 7.92 -1.28 -21.44
CA GLY A 255 7.36 -0.88 -22.74
C GLY A 255 6.22 0.15 -22.70
N GLY A 256 5.92 0.77 -21.54
CA GLY A 256 4.90 1.84 -21.46
C GLY A 256 3.47 1.36 -21.71
N LYS A 257 3.14 0.13 -21.30
CA LYS A 257 1.84 -0.50 -21.55
C LYS A 257 0.89 -0.27 -20.37
N ASP A 258 -0.40 -0.15 -20.67
CA ASP A 258 -1.50 -0.20 -19.72
C ASP A 258 -2.09 -1.62 -19.67
N LEU A 259 -2.30 -2.13 -18.46
CA LEU A 259 -2.96 -3.40 -18.20
C LEU A 259 -4.21 -3.14 -17.35
N ASN A 260 -5.37 -3.52 -17.89
CA ASN A 260 -6.67 -3.15 -17.33
C ASN A 260 -7.36 -4.24 -16.45
N PRO A 261 -6.87 -5.51 -16.38
CA PRO A 261 -7.53 -6.48 -15.51
C PRO A 261 -7.56 -6.04 -14.05
N LEU A 262 -8.64 -6.45 -13.33
CA LEU A 262 -8.80 -6.22 -11.91
C LEU A 262 -7.68 -6.90 -11.13
N THR A 263 -6.80 -6.12 -10.51
CA THR A 263 -5.64 -6.54 -9.74
C THR A 263 -5.62 -5.91 -8.36
N SER A 264 -4.85 -6.47 -7.45
CA SER A 264 -4.75 -5.92 -6.10
C SER A 264 -3.38 -6.14 -5.45
N HIS A 265 -3.16 -5.45 -4.34
CA HIS A 265 -1.97 -5.63 -3.50
C HIS A 265 -1.78 -7.04 -2.96
N LEU A 266 -2.85 -7.85 -2.84
CA LEU A 266 -2.79 -9.27 -2.49
C LEU A 266 -2.03 -10.10 -3.52
N ASP A 267 -2.02 -9.65 -4.78
CA ASP A 267 -1.41 -10.37 -5.89
C ASP A 267 0.12 -10.29 -5.91
N TRP A 268 0.69 -9.36 -5.16
CA TRP A 268 2.15 -9.20 -5.14
C TRP A 268 2.86 -10.40 -4.53
N PHE A 269 2.36 -10.98 -3.44
CA PHE A 269 3.02 -12.12 -2.82
C PHE A 269 3.13 -13.31 -3.80
N PRO A 270 2.03 -13.84 -4.39
CA PRO A 270 2.13 -14.92 -5.37
C PRO A 270 2.91 -14.51 -6.64
N THR A 271 2.87 -13.23 -7.03
CA THR A 271 3.67 -12.73 -8.14
C THR A 271 5.17 -12.82 -7.85
N PHE A 272 5.62 -12.48 -6.65
CA PHE A 272 7.02 -12.62 -6.27
C PHE A 272 7.44 -14.09 -6.13
N VAL A 273 6.54 -14.96 -5.66
CA VAL A 273 6.79 -16.41 -5.66
C VAL A 273 7.17 -16.87 -7.07
N ASP A 274 6.41 -16.47 -8.08
CA ASP A 274 6.66 -16.86 -9.47
C ASP A 274 7.87 -16.13 -10.09
N LEU A 275 7.96 -14.81 -9.92
CA LEU A 275 9.01 -14.01 -10.57
C LEU A 275 10.40 -14.20 -9.94
N CYS A 276 10.47 -14.44 -8.64
CA CYS A 276 11.70 -14.56 -7.87
C CYS A 276 12.00 -15.99 -7.41
N GLY A 277 11.11 -16.96 -7.69
CA GLY A 277 11.30 -18.37 -7.37
C GLY A 277 11.31 -18.66 -5.86
N LEU A 278 10.49 -17.93 -5.07
CA LEU A 278 10.41 -18.12 -3.63
C LEU A 278 9.71 -19.45 -3.31
N LYS A 279 10.29 -20.26 -2.41
CA LYS A 279 9.75 -21.60 -2.09
C LYS A 279 9.52 -21.80 -0.58
N ASN A 280 10.25 -21.09 0.24
CA ASN A 280 10.22 -21.22 1.69
C ASN A 280 9.52 -20.03 2.33
N GLU A 281 8.95 -20.20 3.51
CA GLU A 281 8.21 -19.17 4.24
C GLU A 281 7.08 -18.52 3.41
N VAL A 282 6.50 -19.30 2.48
CA VAL A 282 5.33 -18.90 1.70
C VAL A 282 4.09 -19.34 2.47
N PRO A 283 3.12 -18.45 2.73
CA PRO A 283 1.86 -18.84 3.38
C PRO A 283 1.15 -19.94 2.61
N GLU A 284 0.65 -20.97 3.34
CA GLU A 284 -0.07 -22.10 2.73
C GLU A 284 -1.26 -21.65 1.87
N HIS A 285 -1.93 -20.58 2.28
CA HIS A 285 -3.09 -20.05 1.58
C HIS A 285 -2.87 -18.56 1.24
N LEU A 286 -2.46 -18.28 0.02
CA LEU A 286 -2.43 -16.94 -0.55
C LEU A 286 -3.82 -16.60 -1.12
N GLU A 287 -4.29 -15.37 -0.89
CA GLU A 287 -5.62 -14.92 -1.36
C GLU A 287 -5.53 -14.06 -2.63
N GLY A 288 -4.32 -13.75 -3.07
CA GLY A 288 -4.02 -13.14 -4.36
C GLY A 288 -3.84 -14.16 -5.47
N SER A 289 -3.74 -13.67 -6.69
CA SER A 289 -3.37 -14.45 -7.89
C SER A 289 -2.12 -13.85 -8.51
N SER A 290 -1.20 -14.69 -8.96
CA SER A 290 0.02 -14.19 -9.62
C SER A 290 -0.29 -13.37 -10.86
N MET A 291 0.33 -12.20 -10.95
CA MET A 291 0.30 -11.31 -12.11
C MET A 291 1.48 -11.56 -13.07
N ALA A 292 2.32 -12.57 -12.84
CA ALA A 292 3.56 -12.77 -13.60
C ALA A 292 3.32 -12.87 -15.12
N ALA A 293 2.38 -13.71 -15.54
CA ALA A 293 2.02 -13.88 -16.95
C ALA A 293 1.40 -12.59 -17.54
N LEU A 294 0.54 -11.90 -16.76
CA LEU A 294 -0.05 -10.61 -17.16
C LEU A 294 1.04 -9.54 -17.36
N LEU A 295 1.97 -9.40 -16.42
CA LEU A 295 3.04 -8.41 -16.47
C LEU A 295 4.00 -8.64 -17.64
N ARG A 296 4.24 -9.90 -18.02
CA ARG A 296 5.04 -10.29 -19.19
C ARG A 296 4.28 -10.23 -20.52
N ALA A 297 2.99 -9.87 -20.47
CA ALA A 297 2.09 -9.88 -21.63
C ALA A 297 1.93 -11.27 -22.30
N GLU A 298 2.06 -12.35 -21.52
CA GLU A 298 1.75 -13.73 -21.90
C GLU A 298 0.24 -13.99 -21.87
N THR A 299 -0.50 -13.16 -21.16
CA THR A 299 -1.98 -13.13 -21.10
C THR A 299 -2.47 -11.69 -20.96
N ASP A 300 -3.71 -11.44 -21.34
CA ASP A 300 -4.44 -10.19 -21.12
C ASP A 300 -5.50 -10.28 -20.01
N ARG A 301 -5.51 -11.39 -19.26
CA ARG A 301 -6.58 -11.72 -18.30
C ARG A 301 -6.00 -12.10 -16.94
N MET A 302 -6.81 -11.82 -15.92
CA MET A 302 -6.69 -12.39 -14.56
C MET A 302 -7.86 -13.35 -14.31
N PRO A 303 -7.73 -14.33 -13.41
CA PRO A 303 -8.85 -15.17 -12.99
C PRO A 303 -10.05 -14.34 -12.54
N THR A 304 -11.26 -14.76 -12.89
CA THR A 304 -12.49 -14.14 -12.36
C THR A 304 -12.52 -14.32 -10.85
N ARG A 305 -12.66 -13.20 -10.13
CA ARG A 305 -12.59 -13.18 -8.67
C ARG A 305 -13.40 -12.05 -8.05
N PHE A 306 -13.50 -12.12 -6.74
CA PHE A 306 -14.11 -11.09 -5.92
C PHE A 306 -13.07 -10.52 -4.97
N LEU A 307 -12.89 -9.20 -4.99
CA LEU A 307 -12.10 -8.47 -4.01
C LEU A 307 -13.03 -7.76 -3.02
N PHE A 308 -12.62 -7.69 -1.77
CA PHE A 308 -13.42 -7.09 -0.70
C PHE A 308 -12.68 -5.89 -0.12
N GLN A 309 -13.32 -4.72 -0.16
CA GLN A 309 -12.80 -3.48 0.40
C GLN A 309 -13.64 -3.10 1.63
N ARG A 310 -12.97 -2.72 2.71
CA ARG A 310 -13.66 -2.34 3.95
C ARG A 310 -13.33 -0.92 4.34
N SER A 311 -14.35 -0.13 4.68
CA SER A 311 -14.14 1.23 5.15
C SER A 311 -13.41 1.26 6.50
N ASP A 312 -12.69 2.36 6.75
CA ASP A 312 -12.04 2.58 8.04
C ASP A 312 -13.04 3.11 9.06
N HIS A 313 -13.20 2.38 10.16
CA HIS A 313 -14.00 2.77 11.32
C HIS A 313 -13.14 3.10 12.53
N SER A 314 -11.97 3.71 12.31
CA SER A 314 -11.10 4.19 13.38
C SER A 314 -11.78 5.18 14.36
N ARG A 315 -12.91 5.75 13.95
CA ARG A 315 -13.72 6.67 14.77
C ARG A 315 -14.87 5.96 15.48
N VAL A 316 -14.59 4.93 16.25
CA VAL A 316 -15.57 4.40 17.19
C VAL A 316 -15.77 5.45 18.29
N LYS A 317 -17.02 5.85 18.51
CA LYS A 317 -17.36 6.74 19.63
C LYS A 317 -16.93 6.07 20.93
N GLU A 318 -16.32 6.85 21.82
CA GLU A 318 -15.92 6.40 23.14
C GLU A 318 -17.09 5.66 23.84
N GLY A 319 -16.82 4.46 24.37
CA GLY A 319 -17.82 3.60 24.98
C GLY A 319 -18.67 2.73 24.04
N ALA A 320 -18.53 2.84 22.72
CA ALA A 320 -19.21 1.95 21.77
C ALA A 320 -18.33 0.76 21.38
N SER A 321 -18.85 -0.45 21.53
CA SER A 321 -18.21 -1.62 20.92
C SER A 321 -18.40 -1.55 19.39
N TYR A 322 -17.31 -1.45 18.64
CA TYR A 322 -17.39 -1.53 17.20
C TYR A 322 -17.76 -2.96 16.77
N ARG A 323 -18.86 -3.08 16.04
CA ARG A 323 -19.20 -4.29 15.32
C ARG A 323 -19.13 -3.98 13.82
N PRO A 324 -18.17 -4.56 13.08
CA PRO A 324 -18.15 -4.42 11.63
C PRO A 324 -19.50 -4.85 11.04
N ALA A 325 -19.98 -4.13 10.03
CA ALA A 325 -21.24 -4.44 9.38
C ALA A 325 -21.02 -4.67 7.88
N ARG A 326 -21.85 -5.53 7.26
CA ARG A 326 -21.77 -5.82 5.82
C ARG A 326 -21.86 -4.57 4.94
N LYS A 327 -22.64 -3.57 5.39
CA LYS A 327 -22.72 -2.25 4.72
C LYS A 327 -21.40 -1.49 4.68
N ASP A 328 -20.41 -1.88 5.49
CA ASP A 328 -19.09 -1.25 5.54
C ASP A 328 -18.10 -1.95 4.60
N THR A 329 -18.62 -2.65 3.57
CA THR A 329 -17.81 -3.41 2.62
C THR A 329 -18.25 -3.14 1.18
N ALA A 330 -17.29 -3.01 0.27
CA ALA A 330 -17.52 -3.10 -1.16
C ALA A 330 -17.01 -4.43 -1.71
N VAL A 331 -17.71 -4.96 -2.70
CA VAL A 331 -17.33 -6.14 -3.47
C VAL A 331 -17.01 -5.72 -4.89
N LEU A 332 -15.80 -6.05 -5.37
CA LEU A 332 -15.33 -5.75 -6.71
C LEU A 332 -15.22 -7.05 -7.51
N SER A 333 -15.75 -7.08 -8.74
CA SER A 333 -15.58 -8.19 -9.66
C SER A 333 -15.76 -7.74 -11.11
N GLY A 334 -14.75 -7.91 -11.94
CA GLY A 334 -14.74 -7.31 -13.28
C GLY A 334 -15.03 -5.81 -13.21
N PRO A 335 -15.96 -5.26 -14.03
CA PRO A 335 -16.32 -3.84 -13.98
C PRO A 335 -17.23 -3.48 -12.80
N TRP A 336 -17.81 -4.46 -12.12
CA TRP A 336 -18.83 -4.23 -11.11
C TRP A 336 -18.26 -3.85 -9.76
N ARG A 337 -18.86 -2.84 -9.13
CA ARG A 337 -18.58 -2.38 -7.76
C ARG A 337 -19.88 -2.37 -6.96
N PHE A 338 -20.03 -3.33 -6.05
CA PHE A 338 -21.17 -3.42 -5.14
C PHE A 338 -20.81 -2.81 -3.80
N VAL A 339 -21.35 -1.63 -3.51
CA VAL A 339 -20.94 -0.76 -2.40
C VAL A 339 -22.03 -0.72 -1.32
N ASN A 340 -21.63 -0.66 -0.06
CA ASN A 340 -22.53 -0.54 1.10
C ASN A 340 -23.58 -1.66 1.20
N ALA A 341 -23.38 -2.80 0.56
CA ALA A 341 -24.35 -3.89 0.41
C ALA A 341 -25.68 -3.45 -0.25
N ALA A 342 -25.69 -2.35 -0.99
CA ALA A 342 -26.87 -1.74 -1.58
C ALA A 342 -26.64 -1.23 -3.01
N GLU A 343 -25.64 -0.42 -3.25
CA GLU A 343 -25.38 0.31 -4.48
C GLU A 343 -24.57 -0.54 -5.47
N LEU A 344 -24.86 -0.49 -6.76
CA LEU A 344 -24.12 -1.18 -7.82
C LEU A 344 -23.67 -0.22 -8.90
N TYR A 345 -22.39 -0.26 -9.28
CA TYR A 345 -21.80 0.59 -10.31
C TYR A 345 -21.01 -0.23 -11.32
N ASP A 346 -21.04 0.19 -12.59
CA ASP A 346 -20.16 -0.30 -13.65
C ASP A 346 -19.09 0.75 -13.94
N ILE A 347 -17.86 0.54 -13.50
CA ILE A 347 -16.77 1.52 -13.64
C ILE A 347 -16.25 1.69 -15.06
N HIS A 348 -16.61 0.83 -16.02
CA HIS A 348 -16.26 1.02 -17.42
C HIS A 348 -17.10 2.11 -18.07
N THR A 349 -18.37 2.24 -17.69
CA THR A 349 -19.30 3.24 -18.21
C THR A 349 -19.46 4.42 -17.25
N ASP A 350 -19.28 4.21 -15.96
CA ASP A 350 -19.42 5.21 -14.89
C ASP A 350 -18.22 5.16 -13.90
N PRO A 351 -17.03 5.60 -14.32
CA PRO A 351 -15.84 5.61 -13.46
C PRO A 351 -15.98 6.52 -12.23
N GLY A 352 -16.91 7.48 -12.27
CA GLY A 352 -17.26 8.39 -11.17
C GLY A 352 -18.21 7.80 -10.14
N GLN A 353 -18.83 6.64 -10.43
CA GLN A 353 -19.83 6.01 -9.57
C GLN A 353 -21.00 6.97 -9.22
N GLU A 354 -21.54 7.64 -10.23
CA GLU A 354 -22.61 8.63 -10.08
C GLU A 354 -24.01 8.01 -10.23
N HIS A 355 -24.13 6.89 -10.97
CA HIS A 355 -25.39 6.23 -11.32
C HIS A 355 -25.48 4.84 -10.70
N ASP A 356 -26.38 4.70 -9.71
CA ASP A 356 -26.64 3.41 -9.07
C ASP A 356 -27.50 2.51 -9.98
N LEU A 357 -26.93 1.41 -10.44
CA LEU A 357 -27.55 0.43 -11.32
C LEU A 357 -28.17 -0.76 -10.57
N ALA A 358 -28.28 -0.72 -9.24
CA ALA A 358 -28.75 -1.85 -8.44
C ALA A 358 -30.16 -2.33 -8.82
N ALA A 359 -31.05 -1.40 -9.13
CA ALA A 359 -32.42 -1.71 -9.56
C ALA A 359 -32.50 -2.35 -10.96
N GLU A 360 -31.56 -1.99 -11.85
CA GLU A 360 -31.52 -2.46 -13.24
C GLU A 360 -30.85 -3.85 -13.36
N HIS A 361 -29.97 -4.20 -12.41
CA HIS A 361 -29.19 -5.45 -12.42
C HIS A 361 -29.40 -6.33 -11.17
N PRO A 362 -30.65 -6.76 -10.84
CA PRO A 362 -30.94 -7.51 -9.60
C PRO A 362 -30.21 -8.84 -9.51
N GLY A 363 -29.92 -9.47 -10.65
CA GLY A 363 -29.13 -10.70 -10.72
C GLY A 363 -27.68 -10.51 -10.27
N CYS A 364 -27.04 -9.41 -10.72
CA CYS A 364 -25.69 -9.04 -10.30
C CYS A 364 -25.66 -8.71 -8.80
N VAL A 365 -26.60 -7.91 -8.31
CA VAL A 365 -26.75 -7.59 -6.88
C VAL A 365 -26.87 -8.87 -6.03
N THR A 366 -27.68 -9.83 -6.48
CA THR A 366 -27.87 -11.12 -5.78
C THR A 366 -26.56 -11.91 -5.72
N ALA A 367 -25.81 -11.99 -6.83
CA ALA A 367 -24.52 -12.69 -6.88
C ALA A 367 -23.49 -12.00 -5.95
N MET A 368 -23.36 -10.69 -6.02
CA MET A 368 -22.44 -9.91 -5.17
C MET A 368 -22.78 -10.03 -3.68
N ARG A 369 -24.06 -9.96 -3.34
CA ARG A 369 -24.55 -10.12 -1.96
C ARG A 369 -24.28 -11.52 -1.39
N ARG A 370 -24.36 -12.56 -2.24
CA ARG A 370 -24.00 -13.93 -1.87
C ARG A 370 -22.51 -14.01 -1.53
N GLN A 371 -21.65 -13.42 -2.36
CA GLN A 371 -20.20 -13.41 -2.13
C GLN A 371 -19.84 -12.61 -0.88
N LEU A 372 -20.45 -11.44 -0.69
CA LEU A 372 -20.29 -10.64 0.53
C LEU A 372 -20.66 -11.45 1.78
N THR A 373 -21.76 -12.19 1.71
CA THR A 373 -22.21 -13.05 2.83
C THR A 373 -21.22 -14.17 3.13
N ALA A 374 -20.69 -14.84 2.08
CA ALA A 374 -19.69 -15.90 2.22
C ALA A 374 -18.38 -15.33 2.82
N TYR A 375 -17.91 -14.20 2.31
CA TYR A 375 -16.74 -13.49 2.85
C TYR A 375 -16.90 -13.20 4.35
N TRP A 376 -18.00 -12.56 4.74
CA TRP A 376 -18.25 -12.21 6.14
C TRP A 376 -18.28 -13.42 7.08
N ARG A 377 -18.89 -14.52 6.66
CA ARG A 377 -18.87 -15.79 7.41
C ARG A 377 -17.46 -16.36 7.55
N SER A 378 -16.60 -16.15 6.56
CA SER A 378 -15.24 -16.69 6.55
C SER A 378 -14.25 -15.88 7.41
N VAL A 379 -14.47 -14.58 7.56
CA VAL A 379 -13.59 -13.69 8.35
C VAL A 379 -14.10 -13.42 9.77
N PHE A 380 -15.43 -13.54 9.97
CA PHE A 380 -16.09 -13.42 11.27
C PHE A 380 -16.99 -14.65 11.51
N PRO A 381 -16.44 -15.79 11.97
CA PRO A 381 -17.24 -16.94 12.30
C PRO A 381 -18.26 -16.61 13.41
N ALA A 382 -19.39 -17.33 13.45
CA ALA A 382 -20.58 -17.04 14.26
C ALA A 382 -20.36 -17.04 15.79
N SER A 383 -19.14 -17.27 16.26
CA SER A 383 -18.72 -17.20 17.66
C SER A 383 -18.30 -15.78 18.13
N TYR A 384 -18.44 -14.76 17.28
CA TYR A 384 -18.22 -13.36 17.63
C TYR A 384 -19.49 -12.53 17.51
#